data_1d74d56542462be95d61f097d647550d
#
_entry.id   1d74d56542462be95d61f097d647550d
#
_cell.length_a   1.000
_cell.length_b   1.000
_cell.length_c   1.000
_cell.angle_alpha   90.00
_cell.angle_beta   90.00
_cell.angle_gamma   90.00
#
_symmetry.space_group_name_H-M   'P 1'
#
loop_
_entity.id
_entity.type
_entity.pdbx_description
1 polymer ?
#
loop_
_entity_poly.entity_id
_entity_poly.type
_entity_poly.pdbx_seq_one_letter_code
_entity_poly.pdbx_strand_id
1 'polypeptide(L)'
;DYPADLRLIFQAHALVAGLVGAQHLVFPRFWTDLAGMEIDETVTWRLIGAALIALAVGSWLAARERAWARVRIVVVLEIIWSGLATVVITWGILAEGLPPLEWVNAVLVAGFAVAFGWAYRKAESAGPELRRNPEAP
;
A
#
# COMPACT_ATOMS: atom_id res chain seq x y z
N ASP A 1 3.07 20.95 -8.03
CA ASP A 1 2.24 20.20 -7.05
C ASP A 1 1.74 18.90 -7.71
N TYR A 2 1.49 17.88 -6.91
CA TYR A 2 0.83 16.66 -7.38
C TYR A 2 -0.68 16.69 -7.04
N PRO A 3 -1.51 15.84 -7.71
CA PRO A 3 -2.96 15.86 -7.53
C PRO A 3 -3.40 15.64 -6.07
N ALA A 4 -4.44 16.34 -5.62
CA ALA A 4 -4.99 16.22 -4.26
C ALA A 4 -5.44 14.78 -3.94
N ASP A 5 -5.91 14.06 -4.95
CA ASP A 5 -6.33 12.66 -4.83
C ASP A 5 -5.18 11.76 -4.35
N LEU A 6 -3.96 11.99 -4.84
CA LEU A 6 -2.78 11.23 -4.42
C LEU A 6 -2.48 11.43 -2.93
N ARG A 7 -2.66 12.65 -2.42
CA ARG A 7 -2.50 12.92 -0.98
C ARG A 7 -3.50 12.11 -0.15
N LEU A 8 -4.74 12.06 -0.59
CA LEU A 8 -5.78 11.26 0.09
C LEU A 8 -5.44 9.76 0.06
N ILE A 9 -4.95 9.25 -1.09
CA ILE A 9 -4.51 7.86 -1.21
C ILE A 9 -3.37 7.56 -0.23
N PHE A 10 -2.36 8.44 -0.13
CA PHE A 10 -1.28 8.29 0.83
C PHE A 10 -1.77 8.31 2.29
N GLN A 11 -2.70 9.19 2.63
CA GLN A 11 -3.27 9.26 3.98
C GLN A 11 -4.06 7.98 4.32
N ALA A 12 -4.90 7.52 3.39
CA ALA A 12 -5.66 6.28 3.56
C ALA A 12 -4.72 5.07 3.71
N HIS A 13 -3.70 4.97 2.85
CA HIS A 13 -2.70 3.90 2.93
C HIS A 13 -1.92 3.96 4.25
N ALA A 14 -1.43 5.14 4.65
CA ALA A 14 -0.71 5.31 5.91
C ALA A 14 -1.53 4.84 7.13
N LEU A 15 -2.83 5.16 7.15
CA LEU A 15 -3.73 4.73 8.21
C LEU A 15 -3.92 3.21 8.19
N VAL A 16 -4.29 2.64 7.05
CA VAL A 16 -4.59 1.21 6.91
C VAL A 16 -3.34 0.37 7.16
N ALA A 17 -2.23 0.67 6.46
CA ALA A 17 -0.97 -0.05 6.63
C ALA A 17 -0.40 0.11 8.06
N GLY A 18 -0.58 1.27 8.68
CA GLY A 18 -0.19 1.53 10.06
C GLY A 18 -0.98 0.66 11.05
N LEU A 19 -2.30 0.60 10.91
CA LEU A 19 -3.16 -0.21 11.79
C LEU A 19 -2.89 -1.71 11.62
N VAL A 20 -2.85 -2.19 10.38
CA VAL A 20 -2.57 -3.60 10.07
C VAL A 20 -1.15 -3.97 10.50
N GLY A 21 -0.17 -3.11 10.23
CA GLY A 21 1.21 -3.32 10.64
C GLY A 21 1.37 -3.38 12.17
N ALA A 22 0.73 -2.46 12.89
CA ALA A 22 0.74 -2.47 14.35
C ALA A 22 0.08 -3.74 14.92
N GLN A 23 -1.03 -4.17 14.33
CA GLN A 23 -1.71 -5.41 14.71
C GLN A 23 -0.79 -6.62 14.53
N HIS A 24 -0.12 -6.75 13.37
CA HIS A 24 0.81 -7.86 13.12
C HIS A 24 2.04 -7.82 14.03
N LEU A 25 2.52 -6.63 14.37
CA LEU A 25 3.70 -6.47 15.22
C LEU A 25 3.38 -6.82 16.69
N VAL A 26 2.27 -6.33 17.22
CA VAL A 26 1.91 -6.44 18.63
C VAL A 26 1.09 -7.72 18.91
N PHE A 27 0.12 -8.01 18.04
CA PHE A 27 -0.80 -9.13 18.15
C PHE A 27 -0.75 -10.04 16.92
N PRO A 28 0.39 -10.71 16.64
CA PRO A 28 0.60 -11.44 15.37
C PRO A 28 -0.40 -12.58 15.14
N ARG A 29 -0.98 -13.15 16.21
CA ARG A 29 -1.97 -14.22 16.12
C ARG A 29 -3.41 -13.74 15.93
N PHE A 30 -3.69 -12.46 16.12
CA PHE A 30 -5.06 -11.94 16.06
C PHE A 30 -5.76 -12.25 14.74
N TRP A 31 -5.09 -11.97 13.62
CA TRP A 31 -5.66 -12.22 12.31
C TRP A 31 -5.73 -13.71 11.98
N THR A 32 -4.67 -14.45 12.29
CA THR A 32 -4.60 -15.89 12.01
C THR A 32 -5.62 -16.68 12.82
N ASP A 33 -5.82 -16.33 14.10
CA ASP A 33 -6.86 -16.94 14.94
C ASP A 33 -8.25 -16.64 14.39
N LEU A 34 -8.51 -15.40 13.98
CA LEU A 34 -9.77 -14.99 13.35
C LEU A 34 -10.04 -15.72 12.03
N ALA A 35 -9.00 -15.98 11.25
CA ALA A 35 -9.07 -16.70 9.97
C ALA A 35 -9.09 -18.22 10.14
N GLY A 36 -8.90 -18.74 11.37
CA GLY A 36 -8.81 -20.17 11.65
C GLY A 36 -7.52 -20.82 11.15
N MET A 37 -6.42 -20.03 11.04
CA MET A 37 -5.11 -20.52 10.63
C MET A 37 -4.26 -20.88 11.85
N GLU A 38 -3.68 -22.07 11.83
CA GLU A 38 -2.65 -22.44 12.79
C GLU A 38 -1.29 -21.94 12.29
N ILE A 39 -0.57 -21.20 13.15
CA ILE A 39 0.79 -20.75 12.86
C ILE A 39 1.74 -21.23 13.95
N ASP A 40 2.83 -21.86 13.54
CA ASP A 40 3.85 -22.39 14.46
C ASP A 40 4.78 -21.28 15.00
N GLU A 41 4.94 -20.19 14.22
CA GLU A 41 5.84 -19.11 14.57
C GLU A 41 5.21 -17.73 14.29
N THR A 42 5.70 -16.71 15.00
CA THR A 42 5.16 -15.34 14.91
C THR A 42 6.17 -14.33 14.31
N VAL A 43 7.41 -14.74 14.07
CA VAL A 43 8.48 -13.84 13.63
C VAL A 43 8.17 -13.30 12.23
N THR A 44 7.75 -14.15 11.31
CA THR A 44 7.37 -13.75 9.94
C THR A 44 6.22 -12.73 9.95
N TRP A 45 5.20 -12.96 10.77
CA TRP A 45 4.07 -12.02 10.91
C TRP A 45 4.53 -10.67 11.48
N ARG A 46 5.45 -10.68 12.46
CA ARG A 46 6.03 -9.45 13.00
C ARG A 46 6.90 -8.71 11.98
N LEU A 47 7.63 -9.44 11.13
CA LEU A 47 8.41 -8.83 10.03
C LEU A 47 7.50 -8.18 8.99
N ILE A 48 6.39 -8.82 8.63
CA ILE A 48 5.35 -8.22 7.78
C ILE A 48 4.81 -6.95 8.44
N GLY A 49 4.51 -7.00 9.75
CA GLY A 49 4.07 -5.85 10.51
C GLY A 49 5.08 -4.70 10.48
N ALA A 50 6.36 -4.98 10.66
CA ALA A 50 7.42 -3.98 10.59
C ALA A 50 7.55 -3.36 9.19
N ALA A 51 7.44 -4.17 8.14
CA ALA A 51 7.43 -3.68 6.75
C ALA A 51 6.23 -2.77 6.48
N LEU A 52 5.04 -3.15 6.92
CA LEU A 52 3.82 -2.34 6.77
C LEU A 52 3.92 -1.01 7.53
N ILE A 53 4.50 -0.99 8.74
CA ILE A 53 4.78 0.25 9.47
C ILE A 53 5.74 1.15 8.67
N ALA A 54 6.79 0.60 8.09
CA ALA A 54 7.73 1.38 7.29
C ALA A 54 7.05 1.99 6.06
N LEU A 55 6.19 1.25 5.36
CA LEU A 55 5.38 1.74 4.24
C LEU A 55 4.38 2.81 4.69
N ALA A 56 3.73 2.60 5.83
CA ALA A 56 2.81 3.58 6.42
C ALA A 56 3.51 4.92 6.72
N VAL A 57 4.70 4.87 7.30
CA VAL A 57 5.52 6.07 7.56
C VAL A 57 5.94 6.72 6.24
N GLY A 58 6.36 5.95 5.24
CA GLY A 58 6.68 6.45 3.90
C GLY A 58 5.51 7.20 3.27
N SER A 59 4.31 6.60 3.28
CA SER A 59 3.08 7.22 2.79
C SER A 59 2.68 8.46 3.60
N TRP A 60 2.84 8.43 4.92
CA TRP A 60 2.57 9.60 5.76
C TRP A 60 3.49 10.78 5.43
N LEU A 61 4.79 10.53 5.24
CA LEU A 61 5.75 11.56 4.85
C LEU A 61 5.45 12.08 3.43
N ALA A 62 5.14 11.19 2.50
CA ALA A 62 4.75 11.54 1.13
C ALA A 62 3.48 12.40 1.08
N ALA A 63 2.50 12.14 1.95
CA ALA A 63 1.28 12.95 2.06
C ALA A 63 1.54 14.41 2.48
N ARG A 64 2.66 14.69 3.13
CA ARG A 64 3.08 16.05 3.57
C ARG A 64 3.93 16.77 2.53
N GLU A 65 4.51 16.03 1.61
CA GLU A 65 5.31 16.61 0.52
C GLU A 65 4.38 17.22 -0.55
N ARG A 66 4.90 18.13 -1.37
CA ARG A 66 4.14 18.77 -2.45
C ARG A 66 4.72 18.49 -3.83
N ALA A 67 6.02 18.25 -3.90
CA ALA A 67 6.71 18.05 -5.16
C ALA A 67 6.58 16.61 -5.65
N TRP A 68 6.00 16.41 -6.83
CA TRP A 68 5.86 15.10 -7.47
C TRP A 68 7.20 14.33 -7.55
N ALA A 69 8.27 15.02 -7.93
CA ALA A 69 9.59 14.39 -8.06
C ALA A 69 10.10 13.73 -6.77
N ARG A 70 9.67 14.22 -5.60
CA ARG A 70 10.07 13.68 -4.28
C ARG A 70 9.23 12.48 -3.87
N VAL A 71 7.97 12.41 -4.27
CA VAL A 71 7.05 11.33 -3.87
C VAL A 71 6.97 10.21 -4.90
N ARG A 72 7.43 10.43 -6.13
CA ARG A 72 7.33 9.47 -7.23
C ARG A 72 7.88 8.09 -6.89
N ILE A 73 9.03 8.04 -6.21
CA ILE A 73 9.64 6.77 -5.80
C ILE A 73 8.78 6.02 -4.79
N VAL A 74 8.14 6.73 -3.86
CA VAL A 74 7.22 6.13 -2.89
C VAL A 74 6.02 5.53 -3.62
N VAL A 75 5.43 6.25 -4.58
CA VAL A 75 4.31 5.74 -5.39
C VAL A 75 4.71 4.46 -6.14
N VAL A 76 5.89 4.42 -6.74
CA VAL A 76 6.38 3.22 -7.45
C VAL A 76 6.55 2.05 -6.50
N LEU A 77 7.13 2.27 -5.31
CA LEU A 77 7.28 1.23 -4.29
C LEU A 77 5.93 0.69 -3.82
N GLU A 78 4.94 1.58 -3.61
CA GLU A 78 3.58 1.17 -3.21
C GLU A 78 2.87 0.36 -4.29
N ILE A 79 3.03 0.72 -5.58
CA ILE A 79 2.49 -0.05 -6.70
C ILE A 79 3.11 -1.45 -6.73
N ILE A 80 4.44 -1.55 -6.63
CA ILE A 80 5.17 -2.83 -6.68
C ILE A 80 4.77 -3.70 -5.48
N TRP A 81 4.83 -3.15 -4.27
CA TRP A 81 4.47 -3.88 -3.05
C TRP A 81 3.04 -4.39 -3.09
N SER A 82 2.08 -3.49 -3.32
CA SER A 82 0.66 -3.85 -3.34
C SER A 82 0.32 -4.82 -4.48
N GLY A 83 0.95 -4.65 -5.65
CA GLY A 83 0.78 -5.56 -6.78
C GLY A 83 1.31 -6.97 -6.48
N LEU A 84 2.52 -7.08 -5.95
CA LEU A 84 3.12 -8.37 -5.56
C LEU A 84 2.33 -9.02 -4.42
N ALA A 85 1.93 -8.26 -3.41
CA ALA A 85 1.11 -8.77 -2.30
C ALA A 85 -0.22 -9.33 -2.82
N THR A 86 -0.87 -8.65 -3.77
CA THR A 86 -2.10 -9.13 -4.43
C THR A 86 -1.87 -10.49 -5.09
N VAL A 87 -0.79 -10.63 -5.86
CA VAL A 87 -0.46 -11.90 -6.54
C VAL A 87 -0.22 -13.02 -5.53
N VAL A 88 0.60 -12.76 -4.50
CA VAL A 88 0.97 -13.77 -3.50
C VAL A 88 -0.24 -14.23 -2.70
N ILE A 89 -1.07 -13.29 -2.20
CA ILE A 89 -2.26 -13.65 -1.41
C ILE A 89 -3.27 -14.40 -2.28
N THR A 90 -3.52 -13.94 -3.51
CA THR A 90 -4.43 -14.61 -4.44
C THR A 90 -3.95 -16.03 -4.76
N TRP A 91 -2.66 -16.21 -5.03
CA TRP A 91 -2.07 -17.53 -5.21
C TRP A 91 -2.26 -18.43 -3.99
N GLY A 92 -1.97 -17.89 -2.79
CA GLY A 92 -2.17 -18.63 -1.54
C GLY A 92 -3.60 -19.11 -1.34
N ILE A 93 -4.60 -18.28 -1.69
CA ILE A 93 -6.02 -18.67 -1.61
C ILE A 93 -6.36 -19.75 -2.63
N LEU A 94 -5.92 -19.59 -3.88
CA LEU A 94 -6.32 -20.47 -4.98
C LEU A 94 -5.56 -21.79 -5.03
N ALA A 95 -4.29 -21.79 -4.64
CA ALA A 95 -3.39 -22.93 -4.82
C ALA A 95 -2.90 -23.58 -3.52
N GLU A 96 -2.85 -22.83 -2.42
CA GLU A 96 -2.27 -23.29 -1.15
C GLU A 96 -3.32 -23.44 -0.03
N GLY A 97 -4.59 -23.14 -0.31
CA GLY A 97 -5.70 -23.35 0.62
C GLY A 97 -5.77 -22.33 1.76
N LEU A 98 -5.26 -21.11 1.56
CA LEU A 98 -5.48 -20.04 2.51
C LEU A 98 -6.98 -19.80 2.75
N PRO A 99 -7.38 -19.44 3.96
CA PRO A 99 -8.79 -19.23 4.30
C PRO A 99 -9.47 -18.17 3.42
N PRO A 100 -10.78 -18.33 3.14
CA PRO A 100 -11.53 -17.35 2.34
C PRO A 100 -11.51 -15.92 2.91
N LEU A 101 -11.25 -15.74 4.21
CA LEU A 101 -11.12 -14.43 4.84
C LEU A 101 -9.96 -13.62 4.25
N GLU A 102 -8.93 -14.29 3.69
CA GLU A 102 -7.79 -13.63 3.03
C GLU A 102 -8.17 -12.86 1.76
N TRP A 103 -9.37 -13.11 1.19
CA TRP A 103 -9.90 -12.26 0.12
C TRP A 103 -10.06 -10.81 0.55
N VAL A 104 -10.30 -10.53 1.83
CA VAL A 104 -10.34 -9.16 2.36
C VAL A 104 -9.00 -8.48 2.17
N ASN A 105 -7.90 -9.17 2.51
CA ASN A 105 -6.54 -8.66 2.31
C ASN A 105 -6.21 -8.50 0.82
N ALA A 106 -6.54 -9.51 -0.01
CA ALA A 106 -6.30 -9.45 -1.45
C ALA A 106 -6.99 -8.25 -2.11
N VAL A 107 -8.27 -8.01 -1.81
CA VAL A 107 -9.04 -6.87 -2.34
C VAL A 107 -8.47 -5.54 -1.84
N LEU A 108 -8.09 -5.46 -0.57
CA LEU A 108 -7.53 -4.26 0.03
C LEU A 108 -6.22 -3.85 -0.66
N VAL A 109 -5.26 -4.78 -0.81
CA VAL A 109 -3.98 -4.47 -1.45
C VAL A 109 -4.13 -4.23 -2.95
N ALA A 110 -5.01 -4.96 -3.64
CA ALA A 110 -5.34 -4.71 -5.05
C ALA A 110 -5.93 -3.30 -5.24
N GLY A 111 -6.80 -2.87 -4.33
CA GLY A 111 -7.35 -1.53 -4.32
C GLY A 111 -6.27 -0.45 -4.25
N PHE A 112 -5.28 -0.61 -3.37
CA PHE A 112 -4.15 0.31 -3.30
C PHE A 112 -3.27 0.26 -4.54
N ALA A 113 -2.99 -0.92 -5.10
CA ALA A 113 -2.23 -1.06 -6.34
C ALA A 113 -2.90 -0.28 -7.50
N VAL A 114 -4.21 -0.40 -7.65
CA VAL A 114 -4.99 0.33 -8.64
C VAL A 114 -5.00 1.84 -8.36
N ALA A 115 -5.24 2.24 -7.12
CA ALA A 115 -5.30 3.64 -6.73
C ALA A 115 -3.97 4.36 -6.97
N PHE A 116 -2.85 3.79 -6.53
CA PHE A 116 -1.53 4.35 -6.77
C PHE A 116 -1.16 4.32 -8.25
N GLY A 117 -1.49 3.25 -8.99
CA GLY A 117 -1.25 3.14 -10.44
C GLY A 117 -2.01 4.20 -11.23
N TRP A 118 -3.27 4.45 -10.87
CA TRP A 118 -4.07 5.51 -11.47
C TRP A 118 -3.50 6.90 -11.16
N ALA A 119 -3.17 7.16 -9.89
CA ALA A 119 -2.60 8.44 -9.48
C ALA A 119 -1.23 8.70 -10.12
N TYR A 120 -0.41 7.67 -10.28
CA TYR A 120 0.86 7.76 -11.00
C TYR A 120 0.66 8.21 -12.45
N ARG A 121 -0.25 7.55 -13.17
CA ARG A 121 -0.57 7.91 -14.56
C ARG A 121 -1.07 9.35 -14.69
N LYS A 122 -1.97 9.75 -13.79
CA LYS A 122 -2.51 11.11 -13.75
C LYS A 122 -1.41 12.16 -13.54
N ALA A 123 -0.49 11.91 -12.60
CA ALA A 123 0.62 12.81 -12.31
C ALA A 123 1.65 12.91 -13.46
N GLU A 124 1.98 11.79 -14.11
CA GLU A 124 2.89 11.76 -15.26
C GLU A 124 2.27 12.48 -16.49
N SER A 125 0.96 12.32 -16.70
CA SER A 125 0.26 12.97 -17.83
C SER A 125 0.19 14.48 -17.68
N ALA A 126 0.13 15.02 -16.45
CA ALA A 126 0.13 16.45 -16.20
C ALA A 126 1.52 17.10 -16.39
N GLY A 127 2.60 16.34 -16.29
CA GLY A 127 3.98 16.83 -16.39
C GLY A 127 4.38 17.49 -17.72
N PRO A 128 3.97 16.99 -18.91
CA PRO A 128 4.28 17.60 -20.20
C PRO A 128 3.61 18.95 -20.41
N GLU A 129 2.40 19.16 -19.90
CA GLU A 129 1.65 20.41 -20.04
C GLU A 129 2.28 21.54 -19.24
N LEU A 130 2.72 21.28 -18.02
CA LEU A 130 3.43 22.24 -17.17
C LEU A 130 4.78 22.67 -17.75
N ARG A 131 5.45 21.80 -18.54
CA ARG A 131 6.69 22.13 -19.23
C ARG A 131 6.46 22.96 -20.51
N ARG A 132 5.28 22.83 -21.13
CA ARG A 132 4.95 23.57 -22.36
C ARG A 132 4.46 24.99 -22.08
N ASN A 133 3.93 25.25 -20.91
CA ASN A 133 3.41 26.57 -20.55
C ASN A 133 3.88 26.99 -19.15
N PRO A 134 5.16 27.41 -19.00
CA PRO A 134 5.72 27.81 -17.72
C PRO A 134 5.08 29.08 -17.13
N GLU A 135 4.26 29.80 -17.94
CA GLU A 135 3.57 31.03 -17.55
C GLU A 135 2.06 30.84 -17.31
N ALA A 136 1.56 29.61 -17.30
CA ALA A 136 0.16 29.36 -16.93
C ALA A 136 -0.02 29.58 -15.41
N PRO A 137 -0.99 30.40 -15.01
CA PRO A 137 -1.20 30.82 -13.62
C PRO A 137 -1.55 29.67 -12.66
#